data_94dd8ba303035aa2a691001477257584
#
_entry.id   94dd8ba303035aa2a691001477257584
#
_cell.length_a   1.000
_cell.length_b   1.000
_cell.length_c   1.000
_cell.angle_alpha   90.00
_cell.angle_beta   90.00
_cell.angle_gamma   90.00
#
_symmetry.space_group_name_H-M   'P 1'
#
loop_
_entity.id
_entity.type
_entity.pdbx_description
1 polymer ?
#
loop_
_entity_poly.entity_id
_entity_poly.type
_entity_poly.pdbx_seq_one_letter_code
_entity_poly.pdbx_strand_id
1 'polypeptide(L)'
;VTVRPSEYLAKTNITVRAVVDGGGVTGVIRTTVGPTSSVPCHANGTSTWSAAGMRSKNGALARVVVMNPTSTPSVINVTTWSSIGYALPAPYQGLVVPAAGQVTLNLSNVVVEATDISADITVLRGRIVATALQIEGANGSLVRGSDTPTTTQWYPAVPTDELESVSLAVMNPSSTTTDIRVAVSLPGFQIAPLRFTVPGGASRVTL
;
A
#
# COMPACT_ATOMS: atom_id res chain seq x y z
N VAL A 1 -17.05 4.17 -17.30
CA VAL A 1 -16.63 5.58 -17.50
C VAL A 1 -15.22 5.75 -16.99
N THR A 2 -14.36 6.37 -17.77
CA THR A 2 -13.00 6.75 -17.36
C THR A 2 -12.97 8.25 -17.13
N VAL A 3 -12.51 8.65 -15.95
CA VAL A 3 -12.28 10.06 -15.61
C VAL A 3 -10.77 10.28 -15.51
N ARG A 4 -10.26 11.31 -16.18
CA ARG A 4 -8.87 11.74 -16.08
C ARG A 4 -8.81 13.03 -15.28
N PRO A 5 -8.48 12.96 -13.98
CA PRO A 5 -8.51 14.15 -13.12
C PRO A 5 -7.63 15.30 -13.61
N SER A 6 -6.51 14.99 -14.29
CA SER A 6 -5.60 15.99 -14.87
C SER A 6 -6.24 16.86 -15.96
N GLU A 7 -7.34 16.42 -16.57
CA GLU A 7 -8.10 17.23 -17.55
C GLU A 7 -8.91 18.34 -16.87
N TYR A 8 -9.15 18.22 -15.56
CA TYR A 8 -9.97 19.18 -14.80
C TYR A 8 -9.13 20.04 -13.84
N LEU A 9 -8.00 19.52 -13.39
CA LEU A 9 -7.16 20.19 -12.39
C LEU A 9 -5.68 19.99 -12.68
N ALA A 10 -4.96 21.08 -12.89
CA ALA A 10 -3.49 21.08 -13.02
C ALA A 10 -2.81 20.95 -11.65
N LYS A 11 -3.00 19.86 -10.94
CA LYS A 11 -2.42 19.55 -9.63
C LYS A 11 -1.68 18.22 -9.68
N THR A 12 -0.63 18.11 -8.88
CA THR A 12 0.21 16.89 -8.81
C THR A 12 -0.43 15.76 -8.01
N ASN A 13 -1.27 16.08 -7.04
CA ASN A 13 -1.97 15.11 -6.21
C ASN A 13 -3.47 15.41 -6.25
N ILE A 14 -4.24 14.50 -6.84
CA ILE A 14 -5.67 14.65 -7.00
C ILE A 14 -6.35 13.43 -6.39
N THR A 15 -7.28 13.67 -5.47
CA THR A 15 -8.18 12.64 -4.95
C THR A 15 -9.54 12.77 -5.63
N VAL A 16 -10.12 11.64 -6.03
CA VAL A 16 -11.44 11.59 -6.66
C VAL A 16 -12.40 10.86 -5.73
N ARG A 17 -13.53 11.48 -5.48
CA ARG A 17 -14.68 10.86 -4.80
C ARG A 17 -15.80 10.68 -5.82
N ALA A 18 -16.28 9.45 -5.98
CA ALA A 18 -17.51 9.16 -6.71
C ALA A 18 -18.66 8.94 -5.73
N VAL A 19 -19.79 9.59 -5.97
CA VAL A 19 -21.03 9.37 -5.24
C VAL A 19 -22.04 8.83 -6.24
N VAL A 20 -22.77 7.80 -5.86
CA VAL A 20 -23.77 7.15 -6.71
C VAL A 20 -25.10 7.16 -5.99
N ASP A 21 -26.09 7.71 -6.66
CA ASP A 21 -27.48 7.73 -6.17
C ASP A 21 -28.19 6.46 -6.66
N GLY A 22 -28.34 5.50 -5.78
CA GLY A 22 -28.93 4.18 -6.05
C GLY A 22 -27.98 3.19 -6.73
N GLY A 23 -28.11 1.91 -6.41
CA GLY A 23 -27.26 0.85 -6.94
C GLY A 23 -25.88 0.78 -6.28
N GLY A 24 -24.98 0.01 -6.89
CA GLY A 24 -23.59 -0.18 -6.48
C GLY A 24 -22.60 0.25 -7.55
N VAL A 25 -21.41 0.64 -7.15
CA VAL A 25 -20.31 0.96 -8.05
C VAL A 25 -19.02 0.27 -7.59
N THR A 26 -18.25 -0.19 -8.55
CA THR A 26 -16.85 -0.59 -8.35
C THR A 26 -15.95 0.33 -9.18
N GLY A 27 -14.77 0.62 -8.67
CA GLY A 27 -13.81 1.46 -9.37
C GLY A 27 -12.38 1.02 -9.13
N VAL A 28 -11.49 1.47 -10.00
CA VAL A 28 -10.05 1.29 -9.85
C VAL A 28 -9.33 2.61 -10.11
N ILE A 29 -8.24 2.84 -9.41
CA ILE A 29 -7.26 3.85 -9.78
C ILE A 29 -6.23 3.16 -10.66
N ARG A 30 -5.89 3.80 -11.78
CA ARG A 30 -4.87 3.34 -12.70
C ARG A 30 -3.80 4.41 -12.86
N THR A 31 -2.53 4.01 -12.84
CA THR A 31 -1.42 4.83 -13.33
C THR A 31 -0.97 4.34 -14.70
N THR A 32 -0.56 5.27 -15.54
CA THR A 32 -0.03 5.03 -16.90
C THR A 32 1.39 5.58 -17.06
N VAL A 33 2.06 5.90 -15.96
CA VAL A 33 3.45 6.34 -15.96
C VAL A 33 4.33 5.09 -15.86
N GLY A 34 4.97 4.70 -16.95
CA GLY A 34 5.65 3.42 -17.07
C GLY A 34 4.68 2.25 -17.22
N PRO A 35 4.98 1.08 -16.63
CA PRO A 35 4.05 -0.05 -16.63
C PRO A 35 2.71 0.33 -16.03
N THR A 36 1.63 -0.04 -16.68
CA THR A 36 0.29 0.22 -16.17
C THR A 36 0.05 -0.59 -14.90
N SER A 37 -0.28 0.08 -13.82
CA SER A 37 -0.72 -0.56 -12.58
C SER A 37 -2.07 -0.03 -12.12
N SER A 38 -2.82 -0.84 -11.40
CA SER A 38 -4.12 -0.46 -10.88
C SER A 38 -4.38 -1.06 -9.49
N VAL A 39 -5.08 -0.32 -8.66
CA VAL A 39 -5.59 -0.80 -7.37
C VAL A 39 -7.08 -0.48 -7.25
N PRO A 40 -7.86 -1.33 -6.57
CA PRO A 40 -9.26 -1.05 -6.34
C PRO A 40 -9.44 0.21 -5.48
N CYS A 41 -10.55 0.92 -5.72
CA CYS A 41 -10.98 2.02 -4.87
C CYS A 41 -11.54 1.50 -3.54
N HIS A 42 -11.41 2.30 -2.49
CA HIS A 42 -12.00 2.02 -1.19
C HIS A 42 -13.44 2.55 -1.15
N ALA A 43 -14.38 1.73 -0.67
CA ALA A 43 -15.77 2.14 -0.53
C ALA A 43 -15.99 3.08 0.66
N ASN A 44 -15.28 2.84 1.77
CA ASN A 44 -15.41 3.59 3.02
C ASN A 44 -14.03 3.95 3.57
N GLY A 45 -13.99 4.99 4.40
CA GLY A 45 -12.79 5.28 5.17
C GLY A 45 -12.54 4.22 6.25
N THR A 46 -11.29 3.98 6.57
CA THR A 46 -10.82 2.98 7.54
C THR A 46 -10.16 3.62 8.76
N SER A 47 -10.00 2.84 9.85
CA SER A 47 -9.23 3.20 11.05
C SER A 47 -7.81 2.66 11.03
N THR A 48 -7.49 1.76 10.13
CA THR A 48 -6.15 1.19 9.92
C THR A 48 -5.89 1.00 8.44
N TRP A 49 -4.64 1.08 8.02
CA TRP A 49 -4.24 0.76 6.66
C TRP A 49 -2.79 0.33 6.62
N SER A 50 -2.50 -0.74 5.92
CA SER A 50 -1.15 -1.29 5.83
C SER A 50 -0.79 -1.61 4.38
N ALA A 51 0.49 -1.45 4.03
CA ALA A 51 1.04 -1.89 2.76
C ALA A 51 2.47 -2.42 2.94
N ALA A 52 2.83 -3.39 2.09
CA ALA A 52 4.16 -3.99 2.05
C ALA A 52 4.74 -3.94 0.64
N GLY A 53 6.06 -4.14 0.50
CA GLY A 53 6.72 -4.30 -0.78
C GLY A 53 7.13 -3.00 -1.47
N MET A 54 7.20 -1.88 -0.75
CA MET A 54 7.85 -0.65 -1.23
C MET A 54 9.36 -0.70 -1.00
N ARG A 55 10.12 0.20 -1.61
CA ARG A 55 11.58 0.33 -1.41
C ARG A 55 12.05 1.76 -1.61
N SER A 56 13.22 2.09 -1.03
CA SER A 56 13.90 3.38 -1.20
C SER A 56 15.34 3.26 -1.71
N LYS A 57 15.83 2.04 -1.90
CA LYS A 57 17.17 1.78 -2.38
C LYS A 57 17.37 2.28 -3.81
N ASN A 58 18.60 2.73 -4.12
CA ASN A 58 19.00 3.21 -5.45
C ASN A 58 18.12 4.36 -5.97
N GLY A 59 17.70 5.27 -5.10
CA GLY A 59 16.89 6.43 -5.47
C GLY A 59 15.43 6.13 -5.77
N ALA A 60 14.95 4.92 -5.48
CA ALA A 60 13.53 4.59 -5.56
C ALA A 60 12.73 5.39 -4.52
N LEU A 61 11.50 5.79 -4.86
CA LEU A 61 10.65 6.58 -3.99
C LEU A 61 9.43 5.78 -3.56
N ALA A 62 9.30 5.58 -2.25
CA ALA A 62 8.12 5.02 -1.61
C ALA A 62 7.25 6.16 -1.07
N ARG A 63 6.01 6.26 -1.51
CA ARG A 63 5.06 7.28 -1.09
C ARG A 63 3.73 6.66 -0.69
N VAL A 64 3.06 7.27 0.28
CA VAL A 64 1.67 6.95 0.61
C VAL A 64 0.86 8.24 0.55
N VAL A 65 -0.18 8.24 -0.26
CA VAL A 65 -1.16 9.33 -0.29
C VAL A 65 -2.30 8.93 0.63
N VAL A 66 -2.54 9.75 1.64
CA VAL A 66 -3.60 9.56 2.64
C VAL A 66 -4.62 10.67 2.47
N MET A 67 -5.87 10.29 2.27
CA MET A 67 -7.02 11.18 2.16
C MET A 67 -7.95 11.00 3.34
N ASN A 68 -8.47 12.09 3.85
CA ASN A 68 -9.57 12.11 4.81
C ASN A 68 -10.90 12.31 4.08
N PRO A 69 -11.79 11.31 4.03
CA PRO A 69 -13.08 11.44 3.33
C PRO A 69 -14.14 12.17 4.14
N THR A 70 -13.84 12.57 5.39
CA THR A 70 -14.82 13.15 6.32
C THR A 70 -14.74 14.68 6.37
N SER A 71 -15.75 15.30 6.95
CA SER A 71 -15.82 16.76 7.15
C SER A 71 -15.08 17.27 8.39
N THR A 72 -14.48 16.37 9.17
CA THR A 72 -13.65 16.71 10.35
C THR A 72 -12.23 16.22 10.15
N PRO A 73 -11.20 16.90 10.71
CA PRO A 73 -9.82 16.45 10.59
C PRO A 73 -9.61 15.04 11.17
N SER A 74 -8.81 14.23 10.49
CA SER A 74 -8.33 12.94 11.00
C SER A 74 -6.92 13.09 11.55
N VAL A 75 -6.57 12.25 12.53
CA VAL A 75 -5.22 12.22 13.13
C VAL A 75 -4.67 10.81 12.99
N ILE A 76 -3.45 10.70 12.49
CA ILE A 76 -2.82 9.41 12.21
C ILE A 76 -1.43 9.29 12.83
N ASN A 77 -1.05 8.05 13.13
CA ASN A 77 0.33 7.63 13.36
C ASN A 77 0.77 6.69 12.25
N VAL A 78 2.04 6.76 11.88
CA VAL A 78 2.64 5.87 10.89
C VAL A 78 3.79 5.10 11.52
N THR A 79 3.76 3.80 11.35
CA THR A 79 4.84 2.89 11.70
C THR A 79 5.44 2.33 10.41
N THR A 80 6.76 2.20 10.36
CA THR A 80 7.45 1.59 9.22
C THR A 80 8.32 0.43 9.68
N TRP A 81 8.34 -0.62 8.87
CA TRP A 81 9.27 -1.75 8.97
C TRP A 81 10.02 -1.86 7.67
N SER A 82 11.30 -2.16 7.74
CA SER A 82 12.14 -2.23 6.56
C SER A 82 13.32 -3.16 6.76
N SER A 83 14.09 -3.41 5.71
CA SER A 83 15.36 -4.15 5.78
C SER A 83 16.41 -3.54 6.73
N ILE A 84 16.26 -2.26 7.06
CA ILE A 84 17.14 -1.54 7.99
C ILE A 84 16.55 -1.39 9.40
N GLY A 85 15.33 -1.90 9.64
CA GLY A 85 14.71 -1.95 10.96
C GLY A 85 13.34 -1.30 11.06
N TYR A 86 12.88 -1.19 12.29
CA TYR A 86 11.62 -0.58 12.69
C TYR A 86 11.81 0.91 13.00
N ALA A 87 10.85 1.73 12.61
CA ALA A 87 10.84 3.15 12.92
C ALA A 87 9.42 3.70 13.15
N LEU A 88 9.36 4.69 14.03
CA LEU A 88 8.23 5.59 14.25
C LEU A 88 8.63 6.98 13.75
N PRO A 89 8.50 7.29 12.46
CA PRO A 89 8.98 8.56 11.93
C PRO A 89 8.29 9.75 12.60
N ALA A 90 9.06 10.58 13.32
CA ALA A 90 8.52 11.68 14.10
C ALA A 90 7.61 12.63 13.30
N PRO A 91 7.88 12.97 12.01
CA PRO A 91 6.99 13.81 11.21
C PRO A 91 5.61 13.20 10.94
N TYR A 92 5.43 11.89 11.18
CA TYR A 92 4.21 11.16 10.89
C TYR A 92 3.50 10.63 12.15
N GLN A 93 3.91 11.11 13.33
CA GLN A 93 3.23 10.83 14.59
C GLN A 93 2.29 11.98 14.93
N GLY A 94 1.01 11.69 15.20
CA GLY A 94 -0.01 12.70 15.43
C GLY A 94 -0.27 13.59 14.21
N LEU A 95 0.02 13.11 13.00
CA LEU A 95 -0.13 13.89 11.77
C LEU A 95 -1.60 14.16 11.50
N VAL A 96 -1.92 15.43 11.30
CA VAL A 96 -3.29 15.86 10.97
C VAL A 96 -3.52 15.77 9.47
N VAL A 97 -4.55 15.03 9.07
CA VAL A 97 -5.07 15.02 7.70
C VAL A 97 -6.30 15.93 7.66
N PRO A 98 -6.26 17.06 6.94
CA PRO A 98 -7.37 18.02 6.92
C PRO A 98 -8.70 17.39 6.51
N ALA A 99 -9.80 17.98 6.94
CA ALA A 99 -11.13 17.59 6.49
C ALA A 99 -11.25 17.65 4.97
N ALA A 100 -11.79 16.60 4.35
CA ALA A 100 -11.90 16.46 2.89
C ALA A 100 -10.57 16.73 2.14
N GLY A 101 -9.44 16.65 2.86
CA GLY A 101 -8.09 16.93 2.37
C GLY A 101 -7.21 15.68 2.28
N GLN A 102 -6.00 15.88 1.83
CA GLN A 102 -5.01 14.81 1.69
C GLN A 102 -3.62 15.26 2.13
N VAL A 103 -2.79 14.28 2.49
CA VAL A 103 -1.36 14.43 2.77
C VAL A 103 -0.59 13.37 2.01
N THR A 104 0.65 13.67 1.64
CA THR A 104 1.57 12.70 1.05
C THR A 104 2.69 12.40 2.04
N LEU A 105 2.83 11.14 2.38
CA LEU A 105 3.90 10.60 3.21
C LEU A 105 5.04 10.16 2.28
N ASN A 106 6.19 10.82 2.34
CA ASN A 106 7.38 10.43 1.59
C ASN A 106 8.21 9.47 2.46
N LEU A 107 7.92 8.18 2.40
CA LEU A 107 8.60 7.19 3.24
C LEU A 107 10.10 7.10 2.95
N SER A 108 10.51 7.32 1.71
CA SER A 108 11.94 7.34 1.32
C SER A 108 12.75 8.44 2.00
N ASN A 109 12.11 9.48 2.54
CA ASN A 109 12.81 10.53 3.28
C ASN A 109 13.10 10.13 4.74
N VAL A 110 12.41 9.13 5.25
CA VAL A 110 12.54 8.66 6.65
C VAL A 110 13.08 7.26 6.76
N VAL A 111 12.98 6.48 5.69
CA VAL A 111 13.56 5.13 5.55
C VAL A 111 14.39 5.13 4.28
N VAL A 112 15.69 5.43 4.44
CA VAL A 112 16.63 5.63 3.33
C VAL A 112 17.36 4.34 3.00
N GLU A 113 17.61 4.08 1.69
CA GLU A 113 18.38 2.93 1.18
C GLU A 113 17.85 1.56 1.61
N ALA A 114 16.56 1.44 1.90
CA ALA A 114 15.93 0.17 2.25
C ALA A 114 15.53 -0.63 1.00
N THR A 115 15.81 -1.93 1.02
CA THR A 115 15.42 -2.87 -0.05
C THR A 115 13.95 -3.24 0.01
N ASP A 116 13.35 -3.16 1.19
CA ASP A 116 11.92 -3.32 1.42
C ASP A 116 11.44 -2.32 2.46
N ILE A 117 10.25 -1.82 2.27
CA ILE A 117 9.53 -0.95 3.21
C ILE A 117 8.09 -1.43 3.29
N SER A 118 7.64 -1.62 4.51
CA SER A 118 6.23 -1.79 4.84
C SER A 118 5.79 -0.65 5.74
N ALA A 119 4.56 -0.20 5.59
CA ALA A 119 3.99 0.87 6.38
C ALA A 119 2.64 0.46 6.95
N ASP A 120 2.40 0.83 8.19
CA ASP A 120 1.11 0.73 8.86
C ASP A 120 0.66 2.11 9.32
N ILE A 121 -0.59 2.43 9.03
CA ILE A 121 -1.22 3.68 9.45
C ILE A 121 -2.31 3.35 10.46
N THR A 122 -2.14 3.81 11.67
CA THR A 122 -3.16 3.77 12.72
C THR A 122 -3.85 5.12 12.81
N VAL A 123 -5.17 5.13 12.70
CA VAL A 123 -5.98 6.34 12.84
C VAL A 123 -6.37 6.53 14.29
N LEU A 124 -5.84 7.58 14.92
CA LEU A 124 -6.16 7.94 16.30
C LEU A 124 -7.53 8.61 16.41
N ARG A 125 -7.91 9.35 15.35
CA ARG A 125 -9.18 10.05 15.27
C ARG A 125 -9.62 10.20 13.82
N GLY A 126 -10.90 10.00 13.55
CA GLY A 126 -11.48 10.14 12.21
C GLY A 126 -11.36 8.86 11.38
N ARG A 127 -11.26 9.00 10.07
CA ARG A 127 -11.11 7.92 9.10
C ARG A 127 -10.24 8.38 7.94
N ILE A 128 -9.61 7.44 7.25
CA ILE A 128 -8.78 7.71 6.08
C ILE A 128 -9.08 6.72 4.96
N VAL A 129 -8.65 7.11 3.76
CA VAL A 129 -8.42 6.23 2.61
C VAL A 129 -6.95 6.41 2.21
N ALA A 130 -6.23 5.36 1.89
CA ALA A 130 -4.84 5.48 1.51
C ALA A 130 -4.48 4.61 0.30
N THR A 131 -3.47 5.05 -0.44
CA THR A 131 -2.88 4.32 -1.58
C THR A 131 -1.38 4.53 -1.55
N ALA A 132 -0.62 3.45 -1.73
CA ALA A 132 0.82 3.54 -1.86
C ALA A 132 1.27 3.61 -3.32
N LEU A 133 2.39 4.26 -3.54
CA LEU A 133 3.01 4.47 -4.84
C LEU A 133 4.51 4.19 -4.72
N GLN A 134 5.00 3.31 -5.56
CA GLN A 134 6.42 3.06 -5.79
C GLN A 134 6.85 3.76 -7.08
N ILE A 135 7.92 4.53 -7.03
CA ILE A 135 8.49 5.21 -8.22
C ILE A 135 9.95 4.79 -8.36
N GLU A 136 10.34 4.37 -9.57
CA GLU A 136 11.68 3.92 -9.91
C GLU A 136 12.08 4.53 -11.25
N GLY A 137 12.96 5.53 -11.19
CA GLY A 137 13.29 6.32 -12.36
C GLY A 137 12.04 6.97 -12.98
N ALA A 138 11.74 6.62 -14.23
CA ALA A 138 10.55 7.10 -14.95
C ALA A 138 9.30 6.22 -14.72
N ASN A 139 9.42 5.11 -13.98
CA ASN A 139 8.33 4.16 -13.80
C ASN A 139 7.63 4.38 -12.46
N GLY A 140 6.31 4.33 -12.46
CA GLY A 140 5.48 4.39 -11.26
C GLY A 140 4.50 3.23 -11.19
N SER A 141 4.42 2.58 -10.03
CA SER A 141 3.46 1.52 -9.78
C SER A 141 2.68 1.77 -8.50
N LEU A 142 1.39 1.43 -8.52
CA LEU A 142 0.55 1.47 -7.33
C LEU A 142 0.78 0.19 -6.52
N VAL A 143 0.98 0.35 -5.23
CA VAL A 143 1.10 -0.75 -4.28
C VAL A 143 -0.21 -0.91 -3.53
N ARG A 144 -0.76 -2.11 -3.57
CA ARG A 144 -2.01 -2.43 -2.89
C ARG A 144 -1.79 -2.42 -1.38
N GLY A 145 -2.56 -1.59 -0.68
CA GLY A 145 -2.71 -1.67 0.76
C GLY A 145 -3.96 -2.44 1.17
N SER A 146 -4.04 -2.78 2.44
CA SER A 146 -5.20 -3.42 3.08
C SER A 146 -5.60 -2.60 4.31
N ASP A 147 -6.89 -2.47 4.52
CA ASP A 147 -7.50 -1.87 5.70
C ASP A 147 -7.79 -2.90 6.81
N THR A 148 -7.68 -4.19 6.46
CA THR A 148 -7.94 -5.29 7.37
C THR A 148 -6.94 -6.42 7.09
N PRO A 149 -6.13 -6.83 8.08
CA PRO A 149 -5.33 -8.04 7.97
C PRO A 149 -6.24 -9.25 7.72
N THR A 150 -5.86 -10.09 6.79
CA THR A 150 -6.62 -11.30 6.44
C THR A 150 -5.80 -12.54 6.74
N THR A 151 -6.49 -13.64 7.10
CA THR A 151 -5.85 -14.95 7.35
C THR A 151 -5.55 -15.72 6.07
N THR A 152 -6.16 -15.32 4.96
CA THR A 152 -5.94 -15.95 3.64
C THR A 152 -6.02 -14.89 2.57
N GLN A 153 -5.05 -14.88 1.68
CA GLN A 153 -5.04 -14.04 0.49
C GLN A 153 -4.75 -14.90 -0.74
N TRP A 154 -5.43 -14.58 -1.84
CA TRP A 154 -5.23 -15.21 -3.13
C TRP A 154 -4.57 -14.21 -4.08
N TYR A 155 -3.49 -14.62 -4.69
CA TYR A 155 -2.82 -13.85 -5.73
C TYR A 155 -3.10 -14.54 -7.06
N PRO A 156 -3.67 -13.84 -8.05
CA PRO A 156 -3.84 -14.40 -9.38
C PRO A 156 -2.49 -14.74 -9.99
N ALA A 157 -2.50 -15.66 -10.94
CA ALA A 157 -1.29 -16.02 -11.67
C ALA A 157 -0.65 -14.79 -12.32
N VAL A 158 0.65 -14.66 -12.17
CA VAL A 158 1.47 -13.67 -12.84
C VAL A 158 2.24 -14.40 -13.94
N PRO A 159 2.19 -13.97 -15.22
CA PRO A 159 3.04 -14.53 -16.25
C PRO A 159 4.51 -14.40 -15.84
N THR A 160 5.23 -15.50 -15.80
CA THR A 160 6.65 -15.52 -15.36
C THR A 160 7.61 -15.61 -16.53
N ASP A 161 7.13 -15.88 -17.73
CA ASP A 161 7.88 -15.95 -18.98
C ASP A 161 8.41 -14.58 -19.45
N GLU A 162 7.76 -13.50 -19.03
CA GLU A 162 8.15 -12.11 -19.34
C GLU A 162 8.81 -11.39 -18.15
N LEU A 163 8.99 -12.06 -16.98
CA LEU A 163 9.50 -11.45 -15.77
C LEU A 163 10.84 -12.09 -15.34
N GLU A 164 11.79 -11.25 -14.98
CA GLU A 164 13.06 -11.71 -14.40
C GLU A 164 12.90 -12.35 -13.02
N SER A 165 11.96 -11.85 -12.23
CA SER A 165 11.67 -12.39 -10.89
C SER A 165 10.27 -11.98 -10.41
N VAL A 166 9.72 -12.80 -9.54
CA VAL A 166 8.49 -12.51 -8.80
C VAL A 166 8.79 -12.61 -7.31
N SER A 167 8.45 -11.61 -6.54
CA SER A 167 8.62 -11.61 -5.10
C SER A 167 7.30 -11.39 -4.36
N LEU A 168 7.15 -12.02 -3.21
CA LEU A 168 6.02 -11.83 -2.31
C LEU A 168 6.49 -11.06 -1.07
N ALA A 169 6.00 -9.84 -0.88
CA ALA A 169 6.20 -9.08 0.33
C ALA A 169 5.06 -9.35 1.32
N VAL A 170 5.39 -9.72 2.54
CA VAL A 170 4.44 -10.01 3.61
C VAL A 170 4.74 -9.14 4.80
N MET A 171 3.70 -8.51 5.35
CA MET A 171 3.76 -7.72 6.58
C MET A 171 2.84 -8.34 7.64
N ASN A 172 3.35 -8.44 8.86
CA ASN A 172 2.58 -8.80 10.04
C ASN A 172 2.43 -7.57 10.95
N PRO A 173 1.30 -6.85 10.89
CA PRO A 173 1.08 -5.66 11.72
C PRO A 173 0.71 -6.02 13.17
N SER A 174 0.46 -7.28 13.48
CA SER A 174 0.13 -7.72 14.85
C SER A 174 1.37 -7.66 15.76
N SER A 175 1.16 -7.72 17.07
CA SER A 175 2.25 -7.79 18.06
C SER A 175 2.80 -9.22 18.26
N THR A 176 2.16 -10.23 17.68
CA THR A 176 2.54 -11.65 17.84
C THR A 176 3.16 -12.20 16.57
N THR A 177 4.11 -13.12 16.72
CA THR A 177 4.69 -13.86 15.61
C THR A 177 3.61 -14.69 14.90
N THR A 178 3.63 -14.69 13.58
CA THR A 178 2.67 -15.39 12.72
C THR A 178 3.40 -16.36 11.80
N ASP A 179 2.90 -17.59 11.69
CA ASP A 179 3.36 -18.56 10.73
C ASP A 179 2.64 -18.36 9.39
N ILE A 180 3.41 -18.26 8.34
CA ILE A 180 2.92 -18.06 6.97
C ILE A 180 3.16 -19.36 6.18
N ARG A 181 2.13 -19.76 5.45
CA ARG A 181 2.19 -20.85 4.47
C ARG A 181 1.84 -20.30 3.10
N VAL A 182 2.79 -20.37 2.19
CA VAL A 182 2.59 -19.99 0.78
C VAL A 182 2.46 -21.27 -0.04
N ALA A 183 1.30 -21.49 -0.63
CA ALA A 183 1.06 -22.56 -1.57
C ALA A 183 1.06 -22.01 -2.99
N VAL A 184 1.88 -22.60 -3.85
CA VAL A 184 1.89 -22.30 -5.28
C VAL A 184 1.10 -23.38 -5.99
N SER A 185 0.10 -22.99 -6.76
CA SER A 185 -0.74 -23.91 -7.53
C SER A 185 -0.41 -23.75 -9.01
N LEU A 186 0.06 -24.83 -9.62
CA LEU A 186 0.31 -24.93 -11.06
C LEU A 186 -0.45 -26.13 -11.62
N PRO A 187 -1.12 -26.01 -12.77
CA PRO A 187 -1.79 -27.16 -13.40
C PRO A 187 -0.81 -28.31 -13.64
N GLY A 188 -1.14 -29.49 -13.13
CA GLY A 188 -0.32 -30.71 -13.31
C GLY A 188 0.90 -30.82 -12.39
N PHE A 189 1.16 -29.87 -11.50
CA PHE A 189 2.30 -29.91 -10.58
C PHE A 189 1.86 -29.73 -9.14
N GLN A 190 2.46 -30.52 -8.24
CA GLN A 190 2.34 -30.33 -6.80
C GLN A 190 3.66 -29.78 -6.26
N ILE A 191 3.64 -28.56 -5.77
CA ILE A 191 4.80 -27.91 -5.15
C ILE A 191 4.58 -27.91 -3.64
N ALA A 192 5.60 -28.34 -2.89
CA ALA A 192 5.56 -28.30 -1.43
C ALA A 192 5.41 -26.84 -0.97
N PRO A 193 4.47 -26.55 -0.05
CA PRO A 193 4.28 -25.19 0.43
C PRO A 193 5.52 -24.65 1.12
N LEU A 194 5.88 -23.41 0.81
CA LEU A 194 6.87 -22.65 1.57
C LEU A 194 6.27 -22.30 2.94
N ARG A 195 7.08 -22.44 3.98
CA ARG A 195 6.70 -22.10 5.36
C ARG A 195 7.76 -21.17 5.96
N PHE A 196 7.31 -20.10 6.58
CA PHE A 196 8.19 -19.18 7.29
C PHE A 196 7.40 -18.44 8.37
N THR A 197 8.11 -17.92 9.34
CA THR A 197 7.54 -17.08 10.40
C THR A 197 7.84 -15.63 10.14
N VAL A 198 6.87 -14.76 10.45
CA VAL A 198 7.04 -13.31 10.45
C VAL A 198 6.80 -12.82 11.88
N PRO A 199 7.83 -12.27 12.54
CA PRO A 199 7.67 -11.68 13.87
C PRO A 199 6.57 -10.62 13.89
N GLY A 200 5.98 -10.40 15.06
CA GLY A 200 5.03 -9.31 15.26
C GLY A 200 5.68 -7.96 14.97
N GLY A 201 4.97 -7.09 14.30
CA GLY A 201 5.50 -5.79 13.88
C GLY A 201 6.71 -5.89 12.95
N ALA A 202 6.67 -6.80 11.97
CA ALA A 202 7.75 -6.98 11.01
C ALA A 202 7.23 -7.19 9.59
N SER A 203 8.11 -6.96 8.62
CA SER A 203 7.89 -7.32 7.22
C SER A 203 8.95 -8.30 6.75
N ARG A 204 8.60 -9.09 5.76
CA ARG A 204 9.50 -10.02 5.10
C ARG A 204 9.21 -10.06 3.61
N VAL A 205 10.27 -9.98 2.82
CA VAL A 205 10.23 -10.29 1.38
C VAL A 205 10.68 -11.73 1.22
N THR A 206 9.91 -12.52 0.51
CA THR A 206 10.23 -13.92 0.20
C THR A 206 10.14 -14.08 -1.32
N LEU A 207 11.11 -14.75 -1.88
CA LEU A 207 11.20 -15.07 -3.31
C LEU A 207 10.44 -16.34 -3.62
#